data_ae5e2b6231e7bc6214693548cbf2afb7
#
_entry.id   ae5e2b6231e7bc6214693548cbf2afb7
#
_cell.length_a   1.000
_cell.length_b   1.000
_cell.length_c   1.000
_cell.angle_alpha   90.00
_cell.angle_beta   90.00
_cell.angle_gamma   90.00
#
_symmetry.space_group_name_H-M   'P 1'
#
loop_
_entity.id
_entity.type
_entity.pdbx_description
1 polymer ?
#
loop_
_entity_poly.entity_id
_entity_poly.type
_entity_poly.pdbx_seq_one_letter_code
_entity_poly.pdbx_strand_id
1 'polypeptide(L)'
;IAIVVHPNYLEKVEELCCINNFKKVGRILQGGSERYYSSLSAINAYASTENDINLIFHDSVRPLVTKRIISDCITMLGKYGAVDVAIPATDTIIKMNLNTHEIEDIPNRQFLYNGQTPQAFKLSVIREAYKRALVDPNFKTTDDCGVVLKYMPDIPIGVVPGEKFNMKLTHKEDLFLLDNLFQLKSVSDVSLYGQENALEHKVIVIFGGSYGIGHS
;
A
#
# COMPACT_ATOMS: atom_id res chain seq x y z
N ILE A 1 7.68 2.25 -11.81
CA ILE A 1 6.45 2.47 -11.03
C ILE A 1 5.32 2.84 -12.00
N ALA A 2 4.11 2.31 -11.75
CA ALA A 2 2.89 2.78 -12.40
C ALA A 2 2.02 3.49 -11.34
N ILE A 3 1.46 4.63 -11.71
CA ILE A 3 0.48 5.34 -10.88
C ILE A 3 -0.89 5.11 -11.50
N VAL A 4 -1.84 4.60 -10.70
CA VAL A 4 -3.22 4.45 -11.12
C VAL A 4 -4.05 5.51 -10.42
N VAL A 5 -4.73 6.35 -11.19
CA VAL A 5 -5.41 7.53 -10.67
C VAL A 5 -6.79 7.70 -11.32
N HIS A 6 -7.71 8.33 -10.59
CA HIS A 6 -9.04 8.66 -11.13
C HIS A 6 -8.90 9.55 -12.37
N PRO A 7 -9.71 9.35 -13.43
CA PRO A 7 -9.60 10.07 -14.71
C PRO A 7 -9.47 11.59 -14.58
N ASN A 8 -10.22 12.20 -13.66
CA ASN A 8 -10.22 13.66 -13.46
C ASN A 8 -8.91 14.23 -12.91
N TYR A 9 -7.95 13.39 -12.51
CA TYR A 9 -6.67 13.81 -11.94
C TYR A 9 -5.47 13.37 -12.77
N LEU A 10 -5.66 12.78 -13.94
CA LEU A 10 -4.56 12.32 -14.81
C LEU A 10 -3.58 13.45 -15.12
N GLU A 11 -4.07 14.56 -15.69
CA GLU A 11 -3.26 15.72 -16.06
C GLU A 11 -2.50 16.28 -14.85
N LYS A 12 -3.19 16.39 -13.70
CA LYS A 12 -2.56 16.88 -12.48
C LYS A 12 -1.43 15.97 -11.97
N VAL A 13 -1.59 14.66 -12.08
CA VAL A 13 -0.56 13.70 -11.68
C VAL A 13 0.60 13.72 -12.66
N GLU A 14 0.35 13.86 -13.96
CA GLU A 14 1.38 14.04 -14.98
C GLU A 14 2.22 15.31 -14.71
N GLU A 15 1.53 16.41 -14.44
CA GLU A 15 2.18 17.68 -14.07
C GLU A 15 3.06 17.52 -12.81
N LEU A 16 2.53 16.91 -11.75
CA LEU A 16 3.28 16.65 -10.52
C LEU A 16 4.52 15.76 -10.76
N CYS A 17 4.39 14.74 -11.59
CA CYS A 17 5.51 13.86 -11.95
C CYS A 17 6.58 14.62 -12.73
N CYS A 18 6.18 15.52 -13.63
CA CYS A 18 7.07 16.36 -14.41
C CYS A 18 7.80 17.37 -13.53
N ILE A 19 7.07 18.16 -12.74
CA ILE A 19 7.63 19.21 -11.85
C ILE A 19 8.64 18.61 -10.86
N ASN A 20 8.32 17.45 -10.29
CA ASN A 20 9.19 16.80 -9.30
C ASN A 20 10.23 15.85 -9.93
N ASN A 21 10.27 15.75 -11.26
CA ASN A 21 11.20 14.90 -11.99
C ASN A 21 11.24 13.44 -11.49
N PHE A 22 10.07 12.82 -11.31
CA PHE A 22 9.95 11.45 -10.81
C PHE A 22 10.35 10.41 -11.86
N LYS A 23 11.66 10.22 -12.06
CA LYS A 23 12.24 9.34 -13.10
C LYS A 23 11.82 7.88 -13.03
N LYS A 24 11.36 7.39 -11.88
CA LYS A 24 10.91 6.01 -11.71
C LYS A 24 9.45 5.78 -12.12
N VAL A 25 8.68 6.83 -12.36
CA VAL A 25 7.31 6.71 -12.86
C VAL A 25 7.38 6.48 -14.36
N GLY A 26 7.04 5.27 -14.79
CA GLY A 26 7.06 4.90 -16.20
C GLY A 26 5.68 4.86 -16.86
N ARG A 27 4.62 4.84 -16.05
CA ARG A 27 3.23 4.81 -16.55
C ARG A 27 2.31 5.55 -15.61
N ILE A 28 1.35 6.28 -16.17
CA ILE A 28 0.19 6.82 -15.45
C ILE A 28 -1.03 6.18 -16.10
N LEU A 29 -1.83 5.50 -15.30
CA LEU A 29 -2.94 4.66 -15.75
C LEU A 29 -4.24 5.22 -15.20
N GLN A 30 -5.29 5.09 -15.99
CA GLN A 30 -6.63 5.44 -15.56
C GLN A 30 -7.18 4.37 -14.63
N GLY A 31 -7.61 4.77 -13.43
CA GLY A 31 -8.39 3.95 -12.52
C GLY A 31 -9.87 3.94 -12.87
N GLY A 32 -10.65 3.15 -12.15
CA GLY A 32 -12.09 3.06 -12.33
C GLY A 32 -12.89 3.57 -11.14
N SER A 33 -14.21 3.38 -11.20
CA SER A 33 -15.16 3.79 -10.16
C SER A 33 -15.01 3.02 -8.84
N GLU A 34 -14.46 1.81 -8.90
CA GLU A 34 -14.19 0.97 -7.75
C GLU A 34 -12.71 0.55 -7.72
N ARG A 35 -12.24 0.19 -6.51
CA ARG A 35 -10.84 -0.17 -6.28
C ARG A 35 -10.33 -1.26 -7.22
N TYR A 36 -11.13 -2.29 -7.46
CA TYR A 36 -10.72 -3.42 -8.28
C TYR A 36 -10.53 -3.06 -9.77
N TYR A 37 -11.23 -2.04 -10.28
CA TYR A 37 -10.96 -1.56 -11.64
C TYR A 37 -9.57 -0.92 -11.75
N SER A 38 -9.11 -0.26 -10.70
CA SER A 38 -7.75 0.27 -10.65
C SER A 38 -6.71 -0.86 -10.65
N SER A 39 -6.96 -1.94 -9.89
CA SER A 39 -6.11 -3.14 -9.93
C SER A 39 -6.09 -3.78 -11.31
N LEU A 40 -7.26 -3.92 -11.96
CA LEU A 40 -7.37 -4.44 -13.34
C LEU A 40 -6.63 -3.57 -14.34
N SER A 41 -6.68 -2.25 -14.22
CA SER A 41 -5.93 -1.34 -15.08
C SER A 41 -4.44 -1.62 -15.02
N ALA A 42 -3.90 -1.80 -13.80
CA ALA A 42 -2.51 -2.16 -13.60
C ALA A 42 -2.19 -3.57 -14.16
N ILE A 43 -3.00 -4.58 -13.88
CA ILE A 43 -2.82 -5.95 -14.38
C ILE A 43 -2.78 -5.97 -15.91
N ASN A 44 -3.73 -5.29 -16.55
CA ASN A 44 -3.84 -5.24 -18.01
C ASN A 44 -2.67 -4.50 -18.66
N ALA A 45 -2.17 -3.44 -18.02
CA ALA A 45 -1.03 -2.68 -18.52
C ALA A 45 0.27 -3.51 -18.60
N TYR A 46 0.35 -4.61 -17.85
CA TYR A 46 1.50 -5.52 -17.82
C TYR A 46 1.17 -6.94 -18.36
N ALA A 47 -0.03 -7.16 -18.88
CA ALA A 47 -0.49 -8.49 -19.33
C ALA A 47 0.32 -9.11 -20.49
N SER A 48 0.98 -8.28 -21.29
CA SER A 48 1.78 -8.70 -22.44
C SER A 48 3.25 -8.98 -22.11
N THR A 49 3.67 -8.95 -20.84
CA THR A 49 5.05 -9.29 -20.47
C THR A 49 5.29 -10.78 -20.66
N GLU A 50 6.41 -11.13 -21.30
CA GLU A 50 6.79 -12.53 -21.54
C GLU A 50 7.08 -13.30 -20.25
N ASN A 51 7.59 -12.60 -19.24
CA ASN A 51 7.94 -13.20 -17.94
C ASN A 51 6.82 -12.97 -16.92
N ASP A 52 6.69 -13.90 -15.98
CA ASP A 52 5.80 -13.75 -14.82
C ASP A 52 6.40 -12.76 -13.82
N ILE A 53 6.07 -11.50 -13.98
CA ILE A 53 6.58 -10.42 -13.12
C ILE A 53 5.84 -10.35 -11.78
N ASN A 54 6.48 -9.73 -10.80
CA ASN A 54 5.87 -9.40 -9.53
C ASN A 54 5.18 -8.03 -9.61
N LEU A 55 3.89 -7.98 -9.28
CA LEU A 55 3.14 -6.74 -9.09
C LEU A 55 2.99 -6.46 -7.60
N ILE A 56 3.28 -5.23 -7.21
CA ILE A 56 3.13 -4.75 -5.83
C ILE A 56 2.14 -3.60 -5.86
N PHE A 57 0.95 -3.82 -5.29
CA PHE A 57 -0.10 -2.81 -5.19
C PHE A 57 0.00 -2.08 -3.86
N HIS A 58 0.03 -0.77 -3.91
CA HIS A 58 0.16 0.05 -2.71
C HIS A 58 -0.78 1.25 -2.74
N ASP A 59 -1.48 1.46 -1.63
CA ASP A 59 -2.34 2.63 -1.45
C ASP A 59 -1.48 3.89 -1.33
N SER A 60 -1.65 4.87 -2.23
CA SER A 60 -0.93 6.16 -2.17
C SER A 60 -1.18 6.93 -0.88
N VAL A 61 -2.30 6.65 -0.21
CA VAL A 61 -2.66 7.21 1.10
C VAL A 61 -1.98 6.52 2.29
N ARG A 62 -0.96 5.68 2.06
CA ARG A 62 -0.05 5.11 3.07
C ARG A 62 1.39 5.56 2.80
N PRO A 63 1.71 6.83 3.00
CA PRO A 63 2.99 7.39 2.55
C PRO A 63 4.21 6.92 3.36
N LEU A 64 3.99 6.24 4.50
CA LEU A 64 5.06 5.81 5.41
C LEU A 64 5.48 4.34 5.24
N VAL A 65 5.16 3.72 4.10
CA VAL A 65 5.69 2.39 3.78
C VAL A 65 7.21 2.37 3.81
N THR A 66 7.77 1.32 4.43
CA THR A 66 9.22 1.19 4.57
C THR A 66 9.85 0.31 3.50
N LYS A 67 11.14 0.52 3.25
CA LYS A 67 11.92 -0.37 2.36
C LYS A 67 11.88 -1.82 2.85
N ARG A 68 11.88 -2.05 4.17
CA ARG A 68 11.76 -3.38 4.78
C ARG A 68 10.51 -4.08 4.28
N ILE A 69 9.34 -3.47 4.45
CA ILE A 69 8.06 -4.08 4.03
C ILE A 69 8.09 -4.47 2.55
N ILE A 70 8.58 -3.56 1.68
CA ILE A 70 8.65 -3.84 0.23
C ILE A 70 9.61 -5.00 -0.06
N SER A 71 10.79 -5.00 0.56
CA SER A 71 11.79 -6.06 0.38
C SER A 71 11.30 -7.42 0.89
N ASP A 72 10.60 -7.43 2.03
CA ASP A 72 10.03 -8.65 2.60
C ASP A 72 8.92 -9.21 1.68
N CYS A 73 8.08 -8.35 1.10
CA CYS A 73 7.08 -8.77 0.11
C CYS A 73 7.74 -9.42 -1.11
N ILE A 74 8.81 -8.82 -1.65
CA ILE A 74 9.54 -9.37 -2.80
C ILE A 74 10.14 -10.73 -2.44
N THR A 75 10.75 -10.85 -1.27
CA THR A 75 11.34 -12.10 -0.78
C THR A 75 10.28 -13.19 -0.61
N MET A 76 9.13 -12.84 -0.02
CA MET A 76 8.03 -13.78 0.20
C MET A 76 7.39 -14.25 -1.11
N LEU A 77 7.37 -13.45 -2.17
CA LEU A 77 6.91 -13.86 -3.50
C LEU A 77 7.81 -14.95 -4.13
N GLY A 78 9.01 -15.16 -3.63
CA GLY A 78 9.83 -16.31 -4.00
C GLY A 78 9.24 -17.65 -3.53
N LYS A 79 8.40 -17.62 -2.49
CA LYS A 79 7.77 -18.81 -1.89
C LYS A 79 6.26 -18.88 -2.16
N TYR A 80 5.58 -17.74 -2.21
CA TYR A 80 4.13 -17.64 -2.34
C TYR A 80 3.74 -16.96 -3.66
N GLY A 81 2.54 -17.30 -4.17
CA GLY A 81 1.99 -16.64 -5.36
C GLY A 81 1.37 -15.28 -5.07
N ALA A 82 1.00 -15.07 -3.81
CA ALA A 82 0.43 -13.83 -3.29
C ALA A 82 0.94 -13.56 -1.87
N VAL A 83 1.06 -12.28 -1.50
CA VAL A 83 1.56 -11.84 -0.20
C VAL A 83 0.76 -10.64 0.27
N ASP A 84 0.30 -10.69 1.51
CA ASP A 84 -0.33 -9.57 2.19
C ASP A 84 0.58 -8.97 3.27
N VAL A 85 0.30 -7.74 3.66
CA VAL A 85 0.97 -7.07 4.79
C VAL A 85 -0.06 -6.83 5.88
N ALA A 86 0.20 -7.30 7.10
CA ALA A 86 -0.77 -7.15 8.18
C ALA A 86 -0.09 -6.93 9.53
N ILE A 87 -0.83 -6.30 10.45
CA ILE A 87 -0.47 -6.12 11.86
C ILE A 87 -1.53 -6.76 12.75
N PRO A 88 -1.17 -7.30 13.92
CA PRO A 88 -2.14 -7.82 14.88
C PRO A 88 -3.19 -6.75 15.23
N ALA A 89 -4.45 -7.14 15.32
CA ALA A 89 -5.51 -6.26 15.81
C ALA A 89 -5.26 -5.91 17.29
N THR A 90 -5.31 -4.63 17.63
CA THR A 90 -5.12 -4.15 19.01
C THR A 90 -6.43 -4.05 19.77
N ASP A 91 -7.50 -3.70 19.06
CA ASP A 91 -8.82 -3.56 19.66
C ASP A 91 -9.61 -4.87 19.56
N THR A 92 -10.63 -5.01 20.42
CA THR A 92 -11.58 -6.10 20.32
C THR A 92 -12.48 -5.90 19.10
N ILE A 93 -12.49 -6.88 18.21
CA ILE A 93 -13.35 -6.86 17.02
C ILE A 93 -14.70 -7.47 17.42
N ILE A 94 -15.75 -6.75 17.10
CA ILE A 94 -17.13 -7.16 17.38
C ILE A 94 -17.83 -7.38 16.04
N LYS A 95 -18.42 -8.57 15.86
CA LYS A 95 -19.35 -8.83 14.77
C LYS A 95 -20.76 -8.47 15.23
N MET A 96 -21.37 -7.53 14.53
CA MET A 96 -22.69 -7.00 14.88
C MET A 96 -23.76 -7.42 13.87
N ASN A 97 -24.93 -7.78 14.35
CA ASN A 97 -26.11 -7.91 13.53
C ASN A 97 -26.65 -6.50 13.18
N LEU A 98 -26.61 -6.15 11.90
CA LEU A 98 -26.99 -4.82 11.44
C LEU A 98 -28.50 -4.53 11.55
N ASN A 99 -29.35 -5.56 11.65
CA ASN A 99 -30.80 -5.39 11.77
C ASN A 99 -31.25 -5.19 13.22
N THR A 100 -30.63 -5.93 14.16
CA THR A 100 -31.01 -5.88 15.58
C THR A 100 -30.11 -4.98 16.40
N HIS A 101 -28.95 -4.56 15.87
CA HIS A 101 -27.89 -3.82 16.58
C HIS A 101 -27.33 -4.58 17.80
N GLU A 102 -27.41 -5.90 17.79
CA GLU A 102 -26.89 -6.77 18.84
C GLU A 102 -25.53 -7.35 18.44
N ILE A 103 -24.73 -7.68 19.45
CA ILE A 103 -23.47 -8.40 19.23
C ILE A 103 -23.80 -9.83 18.80
N GLU A 104 -23.33 -10.24 17.63
CA GLU A 104 -23.48 -11.60 17.10
C GLU A 104 -22.29 -12.50 17.51
N ASP A 105 -21.07 -11.93 17.51
CA ASP A 105 -19.87 -12.67 17.85
C ASP A 105 -18.73 -11.72 18.29
N ILE A 106 -17.81 -12.25 19.08
CA ILE A 106 -16.54 -11.60 19.44
C ILE A 106 -15.40 -12.57 19.14
N PRO A 107 -14.86 -12.53 17.91
CA PRO A 107 -13.81 -13.45 17.48
C PRO A 107 -12.56 -13.36 18.35
N ASN A 108 -11.86 -14.48 18.51
CA ASN A 108 -10.61 -14.51 19.27
C ASN A 108 -9.53 -13.63 18.59
N ARG A 109 -9.19 -12.50 19.24
CA ARG A 109 -8.28 -11.49 18.74
C ARG A 109 -6.90 -12.01 18.33
N GLN A 110 -6.41 -13.08 18.94
CA GLN A 110 -5.09 -13.65 18.59
C GLN A 110 -4.97 -14.09 17.12
N PHE A 111 -6.10 -14.35 16.45
CA PHE A 111 -6.15 -14.73 15.04
C PHE A 111 -6.54 -13.57 14.11
N LEU A 112 -6.76 -12.37 14.66
CA LEU A 112 -7.23 -11.22 13.89
C LEU A 112 -6.09 -10.26 13.62
N TYR A 113 -5.99 -9.87 12.35
CA TYR A 113 -4.99 -8.93 11.85
C TYR A 113 -5.66 -7.85 11.01
N ASN A 114 -5.13 -6.65 11.11
CA ASN A 114 -5.51 -5.54 10.24
C ASN A 114 -4.64 -5.58 8.99
N GLY A 115 -5.27 -5.82 7.82
CA GLY A 115 -4.60 -5.78 6.53
C GLY A 115 -4.10 -4.38 6.20
N GLN A 116 -2.91 -4.34 5.63
CA GLN A 116 -2.30 -3.11 5.12
C GLN A 116 -2.00 -3.27 3.62
N THR A 117 -1.36 -2.27 3.05
CA THR A 117 -0.66 -2.41 1.78
C THR A 117 0.82 -2.08 1.99
N PRO A 118 1.74 -2.61 1.18
CA PRO A 118 1.51 -3.25 -0.13
C PRO A 118 0.90 -4.65 -0.04
N GLN A 119 0.15 -5.01 -1.09
CA GLN A 119 -0.20 -6.39 -1.41
C GLN A 119 0.57 -6.79 -2.65
N ALA A 120 1.21 -7.93 -2.64
CA ALA A 120 2.13 -8.33 -3.70
C ALA A 120 1.73 -9.68 -4.33
N PHE A 121 1.87 -9.78 -5.65
CA PHE A 121 1.37 -10.91 -6.43
C PHE A 121 2.32 -11.25 -7.56
N LYS A 122 2.38 -12.52 -7.92
CA LYS A 122 2.80 -12.91 -9.27
C LYS A 122 1.71 -12.50 -10.25
N LEU A 123 2.10 -11.91 -11.38
CA LEU A 123 1.14 -11.46 -12.40
C LEU A 123 0.22 -12.58 -12.85
N SER A 124 0.75 -13.78 -13.06
CA SER A 124 -0.03 -14.97 -13.45
C SER A 124 -1.14 -15.28 -12.44
N VAL A 125 -0.85 -15.20 -11.14
CA VAL A 125 -1.79 -15.50 -10.06
C VAL A 125 -2.90 -14.46 -10.00
N ILE A 126 -2.56 -13.17 -9.89
CA ILE A 126 -3.58 -12.13 -9.73
C ILE A 126 -4.45 -11.98 -11.00
N ARG A 127 -3.86 -12.15 -12.17
CA ARG A 127 -4.60 -12.12 -13.44
C ARG A 127 -5.61 -13.26 -13.54
N GLU A 128 -5.22 -14.50 -13.19
CA GLU A 128 -6.13 -15.64 -13.20
C GLU A 128 -7.22 -15.51 -12.14
N ALA A 129 -6.88 -15.01 -10.95
CA ALA A 129 -7.86 -14.76 -9.88
C ALA A 129 -8.94 -13.77 -10.34
N TYR A 130 -8.56 -12.66 -10.94
CA TYR A 130 -9.52 -11.69 -11.48
C TYR A 130 -10.30 -12.23 -12.68
N LYS A 131 -9.68 -13.01 -13.56
CA LYS A 131 -10.39 -13.66 -14.66
C LYS A 131 -11.54 -14.53 -14.16
N ARG A 132 -11.32 -15.31 -13.08
CA ARG A 132 -12.37 -16.12 -12.44
C ARG A 132 -13.40 -15.26 -11.71
N ALA A 133 -12.93 -14.21 -11.01
CA ALA A 133 -13.80 -13.33 -10.27
C ALA A 133 -14.80 -12.59 -11.14
N LEU A 134 -14.38 -12.11 -12.31
CA LEU A 134 -15.20 -11.30 -13.22
C LEU A 134 -16.35 -12.08 -13.89
N VAL A 135 -16.33 -13.42 -13.85
CA VAL A 135 -17.47 -14.22 -14.34
C VAL A 135 -18.49 -14.53 -13.23
N ASP A 136 -18.18 -14.22 -11.96
CA ASP A 136 -19.10 -14.35 -10.84
C ASP A 136 -20.04 -13.12 -10.80
N PRO A 137 -21.36 -13.27 -11.05
CA PRO A 137 -22.30 -12.16 -11.02
C PRO A 137 -22.43 -11.50 -9.64
N ASN A 138 -21.99 -12.18 -8.58
CA ASN A 138 -21.98 -11.68 -7.21
C ASN A 138 -20.60 -11.20 -6.76
N PHE A 139 -19.69 -10.93 -7.71
CA PHE A 139 -18.35 -10.46 -7.39
C PHE A 139 -18.38 -9.15 -6.61
N LYS A 140 -17.82 -9.21 -5.42
CA LYS A 140 -17.53 -8.06 -4.56
C LYS A 140 -16.20 -8.31 -3.86
N THR A 141 -15.38 -7.30 -3.76
CA THR A 141 -14.11 -7.37 -3.06
C THR A 141 -13.77 -6.05 -2.37
N THR A 142 -13.06 -6.16 -1.27
CA THR A 142 -12.50 -5.02 -0.53
C THR A 142 -11.00 -4.87 -0.79
N ASP A 143 -10.32 -5.97 -1.18
CA ASP A 143 -8.89 -6.00 -1.45
C ASP A 143 -8.52 -7.09 -2.47
N ASP A 144 -7.27 -7.07 -2.93
CA ASP A 144 -6.81 -7.98 -3.98
C ASP A 144 -6.43 -9.37 -3.43
N CYS A 145 -5.95 -9.47 -2.19
CA CYS A 145 -5.71 -10.76 -1.52
C CYS A 145 -7.00 -11.54 -1.32
N GLY A 146 -8.11 -10.85 -1.00
CA GLY A 146 -9.43 -11.47 -0.91
C GLY A 146 -9.91 -12.08 -2.23
N VAL A 147 -9.54 -11.49 -3.37
CA VAL A 147 -9.82 -12.07 -4.70
C VAL A 147 -9.05 -13.38 -4.89
N VAL A 148 -7.75 -13.39 -4.57
CA VAL A 148 -6.95 -14.62 -4.65
C VAL A 148 -7.49 -15.67 -3.71
N LEU A 149 -7.77 -15.33 -2.46
CA LEU A 149 -8.28 -16.26 -1.45
C LEU A 149 -9.59 -16.94 -1.89
N LYS A 150 -10.52 -16.18 -2.49
CA LYS A 150 -11.83 -16.70 -2.89
C LYS A 150 -11.77 -17.52 -4.18
N TYR A 151 -11.04 -17.03 -5.19
CA TYR A 151 -11.10 -17.60 -6.55
C TYR A 151 -9.93 -18.51 -6.91
N MET A 152 -8.89 -18.54 -6.05
CA MET A 152 -7.74 -19.44 -6.16
C MET A 152 -7.37 -20.06 -4.81
N PRO A 153 -8.30 -20.82 -4.17
CA PRO A 153 -8.13 -21.31 -2.80
C PRO A 153 -6.90 -22.22 -2.61
N ASP A 154 -6.39 -22.81 -3.68
CA ASP A 154 -5.20 -23.66 -3.65
C ASP A 154 -3.89 -22.84 -3.61
N ILE A 155 -3.95 -21.54 -3.79
CA ILE A 155 -2.78 -20.66 -3.73
C ILE A 155 -2.66 -20.07 -2.32
N PRO A 156 -1.67 -20.48 -1.52
CA PRO A 156 -1.47 -19.90 -0.20
C PRO A 156 -0.99 -18.46 -0.31
N ILE A 157 -1.54 -17.61 0.56
CA ILE A 157 -1.15 -16.20 0.68
C ILE A 157 -0.19 -16.05 1.84
N GLY A 158 1.04 -15.60 1.58
CA GLY A 158 2.02 -15.28 2.61
C GLY A 158 1.66 -13.98 3.33
N VAL A 159 2.06 -13.83 4.59
CA VAL A 159 1.85 -12.60 5.35
C VAL A 159 3.19 -12.03 5.81
N VAL A 160 3.44 -10.78 5.46
CA VAL A 160 4.58 -9.98 5.92
C VAL A 160 4.14 -9.14 7.12
N PRO A 161 4.91 -9.12 8.23
CA PRO A 161 4.62 -8.22 9.33
C PRO A 161 4.66 -6.75 8.88
N GLY A 162 3.52 -6.08 9.03
CA GLY A 162 3.39 -4.65 8.76
C GLY A 162 3.99 -3.78 9.87
N GLU A 163 3.70 -2.50 9.81
CA GLU A 163 4.14 -1.51 10.79
C GLU A 163 2.98 -0.59 11.16
N LYS A 164 2.90 -0.19 12.44
CA LYS A 164 1.87 0.74 12.91
C LYS A 164 1.91 2.08 12.16
N PHE A 165 3.13 2.50 11.79
CA PHE A 165 3.33 3.74 11.02
C PHE A 165 2.85 3.67 9.58
N ASN A 166 2.67 2.47 9.02
CA ASN A 166 2.12 2.27 7.69
C ASN A 166 0.58 2.41 7.71
N MET A 167 0.10 3.44 8.38
CA MET A 167 -1.31 3.75 8.52
C MET A 167 -1.90 4.32 7.22
N LYS A 168 -3.20 4.14 7.04
CA LYS A 168 -3.96 4.69 5.92
C LYS A 168 -4.54 6.04 6.31
N LEU A 169 -4.31 7.07 5.49
CA LEU A 169 -5.00 8.34 5.59
C LEU A 169 -6.45 8.17 5.12
N THR A 170 -7.39 8.14 6.04
CA THR A 170 -8.82 7.97 5.77
C THR A 170 -9.64 9.17 6.17
N HIS A 171 -9.22 9.89 7.20
CA HIS A 171 -9.90 11.06 7.75
C HIS A 171 -8.97 12.28 7.75
N LYS A 172 -9.53 13.47 7.83
CA LYS A 172 -8.73 14.72 7.86
C LYS A 172 -7.81 14.79 9.09
N GLU A 173 -8.25 14.23 10.18
CA GLU A 173 -7.50 14.14 11.44
C GLU A 173 -6.23 13.31 11.31
N ASP A 174 -6.23 12.32 10.42
CA ASP A 174 -5.05 11.47 10.15
C ASP A 174 -3.88 12.25 9.56
N LEU A 175 -4.15 13.39 8.89
CA LEU A 175 -3.10 14.28 8.37
C LEU A 175 -2.19 14.78 9.48
N PHE A 176 -2.76 15.15 10.62
CA PHE A 176 -2.01 15.64 11.76
C PHE A 176 -1.13 14.53 12.37
N LEU A 177 -1.68 13.32 12.46
CA LEU A 177 -0.92 12.16 12.92
C LEU A 177 0.22 11.82 11.96
N LEU A 178 -0.04 11.83 10.65
CA LEU A 178 0.99 11.56 9.65
C LEU A 178 2.11 12.59 9.68
N ASP A 179 1.80 13.88 9.82
CA ASP A 179 2.80 14.94 9.90
C ASP A 179 3.73 14.71 11.10
N ASN A 180 3.17 14.42 12.28
CA ASN A 180 3.97 14.08 13.46
C ASN A 180 4.83 12.82 13.23
N LEU A 181 4.30 11.80 12.56
CA LEU A 181 5.05 10.58 12.26
C LEU A 181 6.18 10.81 11.24
N PHE A 182 5.99 11.69 10.27
CA PHE A 182 7.05 12.14 9.38
C PHE A 182 8.18 12.82 10.13
N GLN A 183 7.84 13.71 11.08
CA GLN A 183 8.83 14.38 11.92
C GLN A 183 9.61 13.40 12.79
N LEU A 184 8.94 12.44 13.43
CA LEU A 184 9.59 11.40 14.22
C LEU A 184 10.52 10.51 13.38
N LYS A 185 10.15 10.16 12.16
CA LYS A 185 11.03 9.41 11.24
C LYS A 185 12.25 10.22 10.82
N SER A 186 12.08 11.50 10.53
CA SER A 186 13.22 12.36 10.17
C SER A 186 14.21 12.51 11.32
N VAL A 187 13.73 12.54 12.57
CA VAL A 187 14.60 12.55 13.76
C VAL A 187 15.30 11.21 13.97
N SER A 188 14.68 10.07 13.71
CA SER A 188 15.33 8.75 13.82
C SER A 188 16.36 8.50 12.71
N ASP A 189 16.18 9.07 11.54
CA ASP A 189 17.19 9.05 10.48
C ASP A 189 18.37 9.99 10.79
N VAL A 190 18.19 10.98 11.65
CA VAL A 190 19.22 11.91 12.15
C VAL A 190 20.17 11.23 13.17
N SER A 191 19.81 10.10 13.77
CA SER A 191 20.72 9.33 14.65
C SER A 191 21.96 8.75 13.92
N LEU A 192 22.09 8.97 12.62
CA LEU A 192 23.30 8.72 11.83
C LEU A 192 24.35 9.85 11.95
N TYR A 193 24.06 10.92 12.71
CA TYR A 193 24.99 12.04 12.94
C TYR A 193 26.02 11.74 14.02
N GLY A 194 26.85 10.77 13.79
CA GLY A 194 28.06 10.47 14.55
C GLY A 194 29.29 10.33 13.67
N GLN A 195 29.16 10.58 12.36
CA GLN A 195 30.28 10.59 11.44
C GLN A 195 30.65 12.03 11.11
N GLU A 196 31.84 12.45 11.49
CA GLU A 196 32.47 13.65 10.94
C GLU A 196 32.35 13.58 9.40
N ASN A 197 31.84 14.62 8.77
CA ASN A 197 31.60 14.74 7.32
C ASN A 197 30.34 14.01 6.78
N ALA A 198 29.36 13.64 7.61
CA ALA A 198 28.12 13.01 7.15
C ALA A 198 27.31 13.87 6.12
N LEU A 199 27.55 15.18 6.10
CA LEU A 199 26.90 16.14 5.19
C LEU A 199 27.79 16.57 4.02
N GLU A 200 29.02 16.11 3.96
CA GLU A 200 29.93 16.43 2.86
C GLU A 200 29.37 15.88 1.54
N HIS A 201 29.35 16.72 0.51
CA HIS A 201 28.75 16.47 -0.80
C HIS A 201 27.24 16.16 -0.78
N LYS A 202 26.51 16.51 0.29
CA LYS A 202 25.04 16.41 0.36
C LYS A 202 24.38 17.74 0.03
N VAL A 203 23.27 17.67 -0.69
CA VAL A 203 22.39 18.83 -0.87
C VAL A 203 21.29 18.75 0.19
N ILE A 204 21.24 19.76 1.05
CA ILE A 204 20.25 19.87 2.12
C ILE A 204 19.21 20.88 1.69
N VAL A 205 17.95 20.48 1.70
CA VAL A 205 16.80 21.35 1.43
C VAL A 205 16.02 21.49 2.74
N ILE A 206 15.92 22.73 3.23
CA ILE A 206 15.19 23.05 4.46
C ILE A 206 13.86 23.71 4.07
N PHE A 207 12.76 23.06 4.41
CA PHE A 207 11.42 23.63 4.29
C PHE A 207 11.00 24.27 5.61
N GLY A 208 10.48 25.49 5.56
CA GLY A 208 10.06 26.22 6.77
C GLY A 208 11.20 26.87 7.55
N GLY A 209 12.36 27.10 6.91
CA GLY A 209 13.55 27.69 7.55
C GLY A 209 13.45 29.17 7.91
N SER A 210 12.32 29.86 7.64
CA SER A 210 12.13 31.27 7.95
C SER A 210 11.69 31.56 9.39
N TYR A 211 11.14 30.54 10.09
CA TYR A 211 10.67 30.67 11.49
C TYR A 211 10.82 29.35 12.27
N GLY A 212 10.95 29.46 13.59
CA GLY A 212 11.00 28.33 14.51
C GLY A 212 12.24 27.46 14.35
N ILE A 213 12.08 26.16 14.53
CA ILE A 213 13.17 25.17 14.53
C ILE A 213 13.95 25.12 13.18
N GLY A 214 13.29 25.44 12.07
CA GLY A 214 13.95 25.45 10.77
C GLY A 214 14.88 26.66 10.53
N HIS A 215 14.89 27.64 11.46
CA HIS A 215 15.75 28.84 11.37
C HIS A 215 16.99 28.71 12.27
N SER A 216 16.98 27.81 13.25
CA SER A 216 18.11 27.50 14.12
C SER A 216 19.01 26.46 13.47
#